data_f08a1b63a671b54330b1c91404a203ff
#
_entry.id   f08a1b63a671b54330b1c91404a203ff
#
_cell.length_a   1.000
_cell.length_b   1.000
_cell.length_c   1.000
_cell.angle_alpha   90.00
_cell.angle_beta   90.00
_cell.angle_gamma   90.00
#
_symmetry.space_group_name_H-M   'P 1'
#
loop_
_entity.id
_entity.type
_entity.pdbx_description
1 polymer ?
#
loop_
_entity_poly.entity_id
_entity_poly.type
_entity_poly.pdbx_seq_one_letter_code
_entity_poly.pdbx_strand_id
1 'polypeptide(L)'
;MTTIEQTDLAQTDVDTTAVEEFAAKLVEIITGHLLTSLIEIGWRTRLFELATAGPATSAELAERGGLQERYVREWLAAMATAGIFEYDAEKRRFWLPVEHAAVLTGDTYDNLAPVAFLVSVITRRGEVAVAKCFTEGGGVPWDAYLPEMHDVMDALWQPMYRDILVQQVMPLAPGLVEKLETGTRVADVACGSGNGTLTMARRFPNSTFVGYDQDTAAIAVACSRVEGLTNVTFEVADAATLTSDQPFGTAFVFNAIHDQARPLEVLSSIRSILEPGGTLLMDEPRISSHLEDNIGNPVAPMTYSISLLHCMPVSLAEGGAGLGTGWGEQVALALLSDAGFGPVEVHDAPGDPGNAIFVTHRPSDHGAGC
;
A
#
# COMPACT_ATOMS: atom_id res chain seq x y z
N MET A 1 28.29 28.23 -8.08
CA MET A 1 27.50 28.51 -9.30
C MET A 1 28.32 27.98 -10.46
N THR A 2 28.09 26.75 -10.83
CA THR A 2 28.74 26.14 -12.00
C THR A 2 27.79 26.39 -13.16
N THR A 3 28.25 27.19 -14.10
CA THR A 3 27.55 27.51 -15.34
C THR A 3 27.38 26.22 -16.11
N ILE A 4 26.16 25.71 -16.24
CA ILE A 4 25.85 24.66 -17.21
C ILE A 4 26.09 25.32 -18.56
N GLU A 5 27.14 24.86 -19.28
CA GLU A 5 27.34 25.22 -20.68
C GLU A 5 26.03 24.88 -21.43
N GLN A 6 25.40 25.89 -21.97
CA GLN A 6 24.37 25.71 -22.98
C GLN A 6 25.04 25.01 -24.16
N THR A 7 24.91 23.70 -24.21
CA THR A 7 25.21 22.95 -25.43
C THR A 7 24.30 23.57 -26.50
N ASP A 8 24.88 24.20 -27.50
CA ASP A 8 24.20 24.57 -28.75
C ASP A 8 23.51 23.30 -29.26
N LEU A 9 22.21 23.20 -28.99
CA LEU A 9 21.35 22.27 -29.73
C LEU A 9 21.37 22.82 -31.16
N ALA A 10 22.35 22.37 -31.97
CA ALA A 10 22.31 22.51 -33.41
C ALA A 10 20.88 22.22 -33.83
N GLN A 11 20.31 23.04 -34.70
CA GLN A 11 18.96 22.89 -35.27
C GLN A 11 18.81 21.47 -35.80
N THR A 12 18.50 20.54 -34.90
CA THR A 12 17.91 19.26 -35.20
C THR A 12 16.49 19.60 -35.64
N ASP A 13 16.12 19.26 -36.87
CA ASP A 13 14.72 19.36 -37.31
C ASP A 13 13.86 18.63 -36.29
N VAL A 14 13.19 19.38 -35.43
CA VAL A 14 12.32 18.84 -34.39
C VAL A 14 11.10 18.27 -35.12
N ASP A 15 10.86 16.99 -34.95
CA ASP A 15 9.67 16.32 -35.49
C ASP A 15 8.44 16.91 -34.74
N THR A 16 7.72 17.77 -35.47
CA THR A 16 6.53 18.43 -34.93
C THR A 16 5.42 17.45 -34.53
N THR A 17 5.29 16.32 -35.23
CA THR A 17 4.32 15.27 -34.88
C THR A 17 4.66 14.65 -33.54
N ALA A 18 5.92 14.31 -33.31
CA ALA A 18 6.38 13.76 -32.02
C ALA A 18 6.19 14.77 -30.86
N VAL A 19 6.36 16.07 -31.14
CA VAL A 19 6.08 17.14 -30.15
C VAL A 19 4.60 17.18 -29.79
N GLU A 20 3.71 17.13 -30.79
CA GLU A 20 2.26 17.16 -30.58
C GLU A 20 1.78 15.91 -29.80
N GLU A 21 2.27 14.74 -30.15
CA GLU A 21 1.97 13.49 -29.45
C GLU A 21 2.42 13.52 -27.98
N PHE A 22 3.64 14.01 -27.72
CA PHE A 22 4.12 14.14 -26.35
C PHE A 22 3.37 15.20 -25.54
N ALA A 23 2.99 16.32 -26.17
CA ALA A 23 2.17 17.34 -25.53
C ALA A 23 0.79 16.80 -25.15
N ALA A 24 0.15 16.02 -26.03
CA ALA A 24 -1.11 15.34 -25.71
C ALA A 24 -0.97 14.37 -24.53
N LYS A 25 0.09 13.56 -24.50
CA LYS A 25 0.41 12.69 -23.37
C LYS A 25 0.61 13.44 -22.07
N LEU A 26 1.28 14.59 -22.08
CA LEU A 26 1.43 15.43 -20.88
C LEU A 26 0.09 15.96 -20.37
N VAL A 27 -0.82 16.36 -21.28
CA VAL A 27 -2.17 16.81 -20.91
C VAL A 27 -2.95 15.66 -20.27
N GLU A 28 -2.85 14.42 -20.78
CA GLU A 28 -3.47 13.24 -20.17
C GLU A 28 -2.94 13.00 -18.74
N ILE A 29 -1.63 13.06 -18.53
CA ILE A 29 -1.01 12.89 -17.21
C ILE A 29 -1.50 13.94 -16.22
N ILE A 30 -1.53 15.23 -16.64
CA ILE A 30 -2.00 16.35 -15.80
C ILE A 30 -3.49 16.18 -15.48
N THR A 31 -4.28 15.81 -16.47
CA THR A 31 -5.71 15.54 -16.30
C THR A 31 -5.94 14.38 -15.34
N GLY A 32 -5.19 13.28 -15.47
CA GLY A 32 -5.25 12.13 -14.58
C GLY A 32 -4.98 12.50 -13.12
N HIS A 33 -3.99 13.37 -12.87
CA HIS A 33 -3.72 13.86 -11.52
C HIS A 33 -4.91 14.62 -10.91
N LEU A 34 -5.56 15.50 -11.69
CA LEU A 34 -6.76 16.22 -11.25
C LEU A 34 -7.94 15.28 -11.02
N LEU A 35 -8.15 14.31 -11.91
CA LEU A 35 -9.21 13.31 -11.78
C LEU A 35 -9.01 12.42 -10.55
N THR A 36 -7.78 12.08 -10.19
CA THR A 36 -7.47 11.34 -8.96
C THR A 36 -8.00 12.06 -7.72
N SER A 37 -7.79 13.39 -7.64
CA SER A 37 -8.34 14.21 -6.55
C SER A 37 -9.88 14.23 -6.54
N LEU A 38 -10.52 14.21 -7.71
CA LEU A 38 -11.98 14.16 -7.81
C LEU A 38 -12.54 12.79 -7.46
N ILE A 39 -11.82 11.70 -7.74
CA ILE A 39 -12.17 10.34 -7.31
C ILE A 39 -12.13 10.28 -5.78
N GLU A 40 -11.07 10.82 -5.13
CA GLU A 40 -11.03 10.92 -3.66
C GLU A 40 -12.25 11.67 -3.10
N ILE A 41 -12.61 12.83 -3.70
CA ILE A 41 -13.78 13.60 -3.29
C ILE A 41 -15.05 12.76 -3.44
N GLY A 42 -15.21 12.04 -4.54
CA GLY A 42 -16.36 11.15 -4.78
C GLY A 42 -16.46 10.04 -3.73
N TRP A 43 -15.34 9.45 -3.36
CA TRP A 43 -15.24 8.44 -2.31
C TRP A 43 -15.60 9.01 -0.93
N ARG A 44 -14.98 10.11 -0.51
CA ARG A 44 -15.24 10.77 0.78
C ARG A 44 -16.68 11.24 0.95
N THR A 45 -17.30 11.70 -0.14
CA THR A 45 -18.70 12.17 -0.14
C THR A 45 -19.68 11.06 -0.44
N ARG A 46 -19.21 9.83 -0.69
CA ARG A 46 -19.99 8.66 -1.06
C ARG A 46 -20.83 8.85 -2.34
N LEU A 47 -20.38 9.72 -3.25
CA LEU A 47 -21.10 10.01 -4.50
C LEU A 47 -21.17 8.79 -5.41
N PHE A 48 -20.14 7.93 -5.40
CA PHE A 48 -20.17 6.67 -6.17
C PHE A 48 -21.24 5.72 -5.65
N GLU A 49 -21.32 5.48 -4.34
CA GLU A 49 -22.37 4.65 -3.72
C GLU A 49 -23.77 5.22 -3.95
N LEU A 50 -23.93 6.54 -3.80
CA LEU A 50 -25.23 7.21 -4.04
C LEU A 50 -25.69 7.06 -5.49
N ALA A 51 -24.76 6.98 -6.44
CA ALA A 51 -25.04 6.79 -7.86
C ALA A 51 -25.48 5.36 -8.20
N THR A 52 -25.17 4.34 -7.40
CA THR A 52 -25.61 2.96 -7.64
C THR A 52 -27.13 2.79 -7.55
N ALA A 53 -27.84 3.74 -6.94
CA ALA A 53 -29.30 3.76 -6.90
C ALA A 53 -29.98 4.05 -8.26
N GLY A 54 -29.19 4.20 -9.32
CA GLY A 54 -29.63 4.39 -10.70
C GLY A 54 -29.55 5.82 -11.20
N PRO A 55 -29.90 6.06 -12.48
CA PRO A 55 -29.76 7.33 -13.16
C PRO A 55 -30.40 8.50 -12.40
N ALA A 56 -29.66 9.61 -12.27
CA ALA A 56 -30.09 10.79 -11.55
C ALA A 56 -29.61 12.09 -12.22
N THR A 57 -30.38 13.17 -12.02
CA THR A 57 -29.88 14.54 -12.26
C THR A 57 -28.90 14.92 -11.15
N SER A 58 -28.13 16.00 -11.35
CA SER A 58 -27.23 16.52 -10.30
C SER A 58 -28.01 16.91 -9.03
N ALA A 59 -29.21 17.45 -9.18
CA ALA A 59 -30.06 17.81 -8.06
C ALA A 59 -30.54 16.59 -7.26
N GLU A 60 -31.02 15.54 -7.94
CA GLU A 60 -31.44 14.29 -7.31
C GLU A 60 -30.29 13.59 -6.60
N LEU A 61 -29.09 13.56 -7.20
CA LEU A 61 -27.91 12.95 -6.58
C LEU A 61 -27.46 13.76 -5.35
N ALA A 62 -27.47 15.09 -5.45
CA ALA A 62 -27.15 15.96 -4.33
C ALA A 62 -28.14 15.79 -3.17
N GLU A 63 -29.44 15.67 -3.46
CA GLU A 63 -30.48 15.41 -2.45
C GLU A 63 -30.27 14.08 -1.73
N ARG A 64 -29.93 12.99 -2.47
CA ARG A 64 -29.63 11.67 -1.88
C ARG A 64 -28.53 11.74 -0.82
N GLY A 65 -27.53 12.58 -1.04
CA GLY A 65 -26.35 12.70 -0.16
C GLY A 65 -26.39 13.88 0.82
N GLY A 66 -27.42 14.72 0.77
CA GLY A 66 -27.44 15.98 1.53
C GLY A 66 -26.32 16.95 1.11
N LEU A 67 -25.92 16.89 -0.16
CA LEU A 67 -24.79 17.65 -0.73
C LEU A 67 -25.25 18.93 -1.45
N GLN A 68 -24.30 19.83 -1.71
CA GLN A 68 -24.58 21.03 -2.47
C GLN A 68 -24.58 20.75 -3.97
N GLU A 69 -25.73 20.98 -4.62
CA GLU A 69 -25.95 20.65 -6.04
C GLU A 69 -24.89 21.26 -6.98
N ARG A 70 -24.47 22.50 -6.73
CA ARG A 70 -23.49 23.15 -7.61
C ARG A 70 -22.15 22.39 -7.68
N TYR A 71 -21.71 21.83 -6.56
CA TYR A 71 -20.50 21.01 -6.50
C TYR A 71 -20.70 19.64 -7.14
N VAL A 72 -21.84 18.99 -6.85
CA VAL A 72 -22.20 17.70 -7.46
C VAL A 72 -22.29 17.81 -8.98
N ARG A 73 -22.89 18.90 -9.50
CA ARG A 73 -23.00 19.14 -10.94
C ARG A 73 -21.65 19.29 -11.62
N GLU A 74 -20.72 20.06 -11.03
CA GLU A 74 -19.38 20.23 -11.58
C GLU A 74 -18.59 18.92 -11.54
N TRP A 75 -18.68 18.20 -10.41
CA TRP A 75 -18.03 16.91 -10.25
C TRP A 75 -18.56 15.89 -11.28
N LEU A 76 -19.87 15.78 -11.46
CA LEU A 76 -20.48 14.92 -12.47
C LEU A 76 -20.05 15.28 -13.89
N ALA A 77 -19.91 16.57 -14.20
CA ALA A 77 -19.42 17.00 -15.51
C ALA A 77 -17.99 16.49 -15.76
N ALA A 78 -17.11 16.61 -14.76
CA ALA A 78 -15.76 16.09 -14.86
C ALA A 78 -15.74 14.56 -14.99
N MET A 79 -16.52 13.83 -14.17
CA MET A 79 -16.60 12.37 -14.23
C MET A 79 -17.19 11.87 -15.56
N ALA A 80 -18.20 12.55 -16.10
CA ALA A 80 -18.79 12.15 -17.39
C ALA A 80 -17.86 12.45 -18.57
N THR A 81 -17.17 13.59 -18.57
CA THR A 81 -16.20 13.92 -19.63
C THR A 81 -14.96 13.04 -19.59
N ALA A 82 -14.63 12.48 -18.43
CA ALA A 82 -13.58 11.49 -18.25
C ALA A 82 -14.05 10.02 -18.55
N GLY A 83 -15.32 9.81 -18.92
CA GLY A 83 -15.85 8.48 -19.20
C GLY A 83 -16.07 7.60 -17.96
N ILE A 84 -16.03 8.18 -16.74
CA ILE A 84 -16.31 7.45 -15.50
C ILE A 84 -17.82 7.30 -15.28
N PHE A 85 -18.58 8.33 -15.60
CA PHE A 85 -20.03 8.32 -15.62
C PHE A 85 -20.55 8.44 -17.05
N GLU A 86 -21.69 7.84 -17.31
CA GLU A 86 -22.47 8.03 -18.52
C GLU A 86 -23.47 9.18 -18.35
N TYR A 87 -23.87 9.82 -19.48
CA TYR A 87 -24.79 10.96 -19.46
C TYR A 87 -25.80 10.92 -20.59
N ASP A 88 -27.10 10.99 -20.23
CA ASP A 88 -28.23 11.15 -21.15
C ASP A 88 -28.54 12.66 -21.29
N ALA A 89 -28.22 13.24 -22.45
CA ALA A 89 -28.41 14.67 -22.70
C ALA A 89 -29.88 15.09 -22.81
N GLU A 90 -30.77 14.20 -23.27
CA GLU A 90 -32.22 14.51 -23.40
C GLU A 90 -32.87 14.58 -22.02
N LYS A 91 -32.55 13.62 -21.15
CA LYS A 91 -33.11 13.53 -19.79
C LYS A 91 -32.27 14.28 -18.76
N ARG A 92 -31.06 14.71 -19.13
CA ARG A 92 -30.06 15.36 -18.25
C ARG A 92 -29.75 14.51 -17.02
N ARG A 93 -29.59 13.18 -17.22
CA ARG A 93 -29.32 12.18 -16.18
C ARG A 93 -27.95 11.57 -16.34
N PHE A 94 -27.30 11.38 -15.21
CA PHE A 94 -26.02 10.68 -15.08
C PHE A 94 -26.27 9.32 -14.45
N TRP A 95 -25.45 8.33 -14.80
CA TRP A 95 -25.41 7.05 -14.10
C TRP A 95 -23.97 6.51 -14.10
N LEU A 96 -23.68 5.73 -13.06
CA LEU A 96 -22.44 4.98 -12.95
C LEU A 96 -22.67 3.60 -13.55
N PRO A 97 -21.96 3.20 -14.63
CA PRO A 97 -22.04 1.82 -15.15
C PRO A 97 -21.73 0.79 -14.06
N VAL A 98 -22.35 -0.37 -14.12
CA VAL A 98 -22.18 -1.42 -13.10
C VAL A 98 -20.72 -1.92 -13.05
N GLU A 99 -20.05 -1.97 -14.19
CA GLU A 99 -18.65 -2.35 -14.33
C GLU A 99 -17.72 -1.32 -13.64
N HIS A 100 -18.04 -0.02 -13.75
CA HIS A 100 -17.30 1.04 -13.06
C HIS A 100 -17.61 1.05 -11.55
N ALA A 101 -18.87 0.80 -11.19
CA ALA A 101 -19.26 0.71 -9.79
C ALA A 101 -18.52 -0.42 -9.07
N ALA A 102 -18.24 -1.53 -9.74
CA ALA A 102 -17.53 -2.69 -9.17
C ALA A 102 -16.13 -2.34 -8.63
N VAL A 103 -15.49 -1.31 -9.20
CA VAL A 103 -14.13 -0.88 -8.80
C VAL A 103 -14.08 0.50 -8.14
N LEU A 104 -15.25 1.12 -7.88
CA LEU A 104 -15.34 2.45 -7.26
C LEU A 104 -16.24 2.48 -6.03
N THR A 105 -16.91 1.36 -5.72
CA THR A 105 -17.88 1.28 -4.62
C THR A 105 -17.70 0.01 -3.80
N GLY A 106 -18.33 0.02 -2.62
CA GLY A 106 -18.28 -1.11 -1.71
C GLY A 106 -17.03 -1.16 -0.85
N ASP A 107 -17.15 -1.90 0.23
CA ASP A 107 -16.07 -2.21 1.14
C ASP A 107 -15.45 -3.56 0.70
N THR A 108 -14.79 -3.56 -0.45
CA THR A 108 -14.15 -4.74 -1.05
C THR A 108 -12.74 -4.39 -1.52
N TYR A 109 -11.89 -5.41 -1.65
CA TYR A 109 -10.52 -5.21 -2.11
C TYR A 109 -10.44 -4.76 -3.58
N ASP A 110 -11.47 -5.02 -4.38
CA ASP A 110 -11.54 -4.56 -5.77
C ASP A 110 -11.80 -3.05 -5.89
N ASN A 111 -12.23 -2.38 -4.81
CA ASN A 111 -12.48 -0.94 -4.82
C ASN A 111 -11.16 -0.16 -4.84
N LEU A 112 -10.87 0.52 -5.95
CA LEU A 112 -9.66 1.30 -6.15
C LEU A 112 -9.77 2.77 -5.69
N ALA A 113 -10.95 3.23 -5.26
CA ALA A 113 -11.11 4.61 -4.80
C ALA A 113 -10.21 4.98 -3.59
N PRO A 114 -9.93 4.07 -2.63
CA PRO A 114 -8.94 4.32 -1.58
C PRO A 114 -7.51 4.54 -2.09
N VAL A 115 -7.14 3.98 -3.26
CA VAL A 115 -5.83 4.26 -3.89
C VAL A 115 -5.74 5.73 -4.31
N ALA A 116 -6.83 6.31 -4.81
CA ALA A 116 -6.87 7.76 -5.11
C ALA A 116 -6.71 8.59 -3.82
N PHE A 117 -7.21 8.12 -2.68
CA PHE A 117 -6.98 8.77 -1.38
C PHE A 117 -5.50 8.72 -1.00
N LEU A 118 -4.83 7.55 -1.11
CA LEU A 118 -3.39 7.43 -0.88
C LEU A 118 -2.60 8.43 -1.74
N VAL A 119 -2.81 8.42 -3.06
CA VAL A 119 -2.13 9.31 -3.99
C VAL A 119 -2.32 10.77 -3.61
N SER A 120 -3.53 11.16 -3.24
CA SER A 120 -3.84 12.53 -2.83
C SER A 120 -3.15 12.92 -1.50
N VAL A 121 -3.04 12.02 -0.54
CA VAL A 121 -2.33 12.30 0.72
C VAL A 121 -0.84 12.47 0.48
N ILE A 122 -0.19 11.53 -0.22
CA ILE A 122 1.26 11.60 -0.47
C ILE A 122 1.65 12.82 -1.32
N THR A 123 0.81 13.22 -2.29
CA THR A 123 1.07 14.43 -3.09
C THR A 123 0.90 15.70 -2.26
N ARG A 124 -0.22 15.88 -1.57
CA ARG A 124 -0.48 17.06 -0.73
C ARG A 124 0.55 17.25 0.37
N ARG A 125 1.04 16.16 0.98
CA ARG A 125 1.94 16.19 2.13
C ARG A 125 3.41 16.11 1.75
N GLY A 126 3.75 15.30 0.73
CA GLY A 126 5.13 14.96 0.37
C GLY A 126 5.75 15.88 -0.68
N GLU A 127 5.00 16.33 -1.68
CA GLU A 127 5.53 16.96 -2.89
C GLU A 127 6.55 18.09 -2.61
N VAL A 128 6.15 19.08 -1.80
CA VAL A 128 7.03 20.24 -1.50
C VAL A 128 8.22 19.84 -0.64
N ALA A 129 8.04 18.92 0.30
CA ALA A 129 9.11 18.45 1.18
C ALA A 129 10.12 17.60 0.40
N VAL A 130 9.64 16.68 -0.44
CA VAL A 130 10.48 15.85 -1.31
C VAL A 130 11.28 16.71 -2.29
N ALA A 131 10.67 17.75 -2.89
CA ALA A 131 11.38 18.66 -3.79
C ALA A 131 12.59 19.33 -3.12
N LYS A 132 12.54 19.64 -1.82
CA LYS A 132 13.69 20.14 -1.06
C LYS A 132 14.76 19.06 -0.88
N CYS A 133 14.39 17.81 -0.67
CA CYS A 133 15.32 16.71 -0.50
C CYS A 133 16.23 16.51 -1.73
N PHE A 134 15.81 16.90 -2.94
CA PHE A 134 16.67 16.85 -4.13
C PHE A 134 17.91 17.75 -4.04
N THR A 135 17.85 18.82 -3.24
CA THR A 135 18.97 19.78 -3.09
C THR A 135 19.63 19.71 -1.72
N GLU A 136 18.86 19.37 -0.70
CA GLU A 136 19.32 19.41 0.70
C GLU A 136 19.67 18.02 1.25
N GLY A 137 19.21 16.96 0.57
CA GLY A 137 19.29 15.58 1.09
C GLY A 137 18.27 15.34 2.21
N GLY A 138 18.46 14.25 2.95
CA GLY A 138 17.55 13.83 4.03
C GLY A 138 16.29 13.15 3.48
N GLY A 139 15.20 13.24 4.23
CA GLY A 139 13.91 12.62 3.88
C GLY A 139 12.72 13.39 4.44
N VAL A 140 11.54 12.79 4.34
CA VAL A 140 10.27 13.32 4.86
C VAL A 140 9.76 12.31 5.90
N PRO A 141 9.69 12.67 7.19
CA PRO A 141 9.32 11.73 8.23
C PRO A 141 7.84 11.30 8.13
N TRP A 142 7.55 10.11 8.63
CA TRP A 142 6.21 9.50 8.62
C TRP A 142 5.11 10.44 9.16
N ASP A 143 5.39 11.16 10.24
CA ASP A 143 4.44 12.07 10.88
C ASP A 143 4.02 13.25 9.98
N ALA A 144 4.79 13.59 8.95
CA ALA A 144 4.41 14.59 7.97
C ALA A 144 3.17 14.20 7.15
N TYR A 145 2.86 12.91 7.04
CA TYR A 145 1.69 12.40 6.32
C TYR A 145 0.46 12.20 7.21
N LEU A 146 0.60 12.34 8.53
CA LEU A 146 -0.48 12.16 9.51
C LEU A 146 -1.42 13.38 9.59
N PRO A 147 -2.68 13.18 10.08
CA PRO A 147 -3.25 11.89 10.49
C PRO A 147 -3.85 11.08 9.33
N GLU A 148 -4.02 11.66 8.13
CA GLU A 148 -4.77 11.05 7.03
C GLU A 148 -4.17 9.70 6.57
N MET A 149 -2.87 9.48 6.77
CA MET A 149 -2.23 8.23 6.37
C MET A 149 -2.77 7.02 7.13
N HIS A 150 -3.13 7.15 8.42
CA HIS A 150 -3.80 6.06 9.17
C HIS A 150 -5.13 5.66 8.52
N ASP A 151 -5.95 6.67 8.15
CA ASP A 151 -7.24 6.42 7.49
C ASP A 151 -7.04 5.76 6.11
N VAL A 152 -5.99 6.17 5.38
CA VAL A 152 -5.62 5.58 4.09
C VAL A 152 -5.26 4.11 4.26
N MET A 153 -4.35 3.80 5.18
CA MET A 153 -3.89 2.43 5.41
C MET A 153 -5.05 1.51 5.84
N ASP A 154 -5.92 2.00 6.73
CA ASP A 154 -7.12 1.27 7.11
C ASP A 154 -8.04 1.00 5.91
N ALA A 155 -8.31 2.01 5.08
CA ALA A 155 -9.20 1.88 3.93
C ALA A 155 -8.66 0.93 2.85
N LEU A 156 -7.34 0.92 2.64
CA LEU A 156 -6.69 0.08 1.64
C LEU A 156 -6.62 -1.38 2.07
N TRP A 157 -6.18 -1.63 3.30
CA TRP A 157 -5.77 -2.97 3.71
C TRP A 157 -6.84 -3.75 4.47
N GLN A 158 -7.81 -3.09 5.10
CA GLN A 158 -8.87 -3.79 5.84
C GLN A 158 -9.65 -4.79 4.99
N PRO A 159 -10.07 -4.48 3.74
CA PRO A 159 -10.74 -5.46 2.89
C PRO A 159 -9.86 -6.66 2.54
N MET A 160 -8.55 -6.45 2.29
CA MET A 160 -7.60 -7.52 2.03
C MET A 160 -7.50 -8.48 3.22
N TYR A 161 -7.33 -7.94 4.42
CA TYR A 161 -7.24 -8.75 5.63
C TYR A 161 -8.51 -9.55 5.90
N ARG A 162 -9.68 -8.95 5.65
CA ARG A 162 -10.98 -9.59 5.90
C ARG A 162 -11.31 -10.67 4.88
N ASP A 163 -11.09 -10.40 3.58
CA ASP A 163 -11.66 -11.19 2.50
C ASP A 163 -10.65 -12.13 1.85
N ILE A 164 -9.35 -11.80 1.87
CA ILE A 164 -8.32 -12.48 1.09
C ILE A 164 -7.27 -13.18 1.98
N LEU A 165 -6.80 -12.55 3.05
CA LEU A 165 -5.67 -13.00 3.85
C LEU A 165 -5.78 -14.48 4.25
N VAL A 166 -6.87 -14.85 4.92
CA VAL A 166 -7.02 -16.23 5.45
C VAL A 166 -7.32 -17.24 4.37
N GLN A 167 -8.08 -16.85 3.35
CA GLN A 167 -8.60 -17.78 2.35
C GLN A 167 -7.64 -18.00 1.18
N GLN A 168 -6.81 -17.02 0.85
CA GLN A 168 -5.98 -17.05 -0.35
C GLN A 168 -4.49 -16.82 -0.06
N VAL A 169 -4.13 -15.92 0.86
CA VAL A 169 -2.72 -15.60 1.16
C VAL A 169 -2.09 -16.63 2.09
N MET A 170 -2.72 -16.92 3.23
CA MET A 170 -2.17 -17.88 4.19
C MET A 170 -1.96 -19.31 3.62
N PRO A 171 -2.84 -19.83 2.74
CA PRO A 171 -2.62 -21.15 2.11
C PRO A 171 -1.39 -21.24 1.20
N LEU A 172 -0.80 -20.10 0.79
CA LEU A 172 0.47 -20.07 0.06
C LEU A 172 1.63 -20.60 0.91
N ALA A 173 1.51 -20.55 2.25
CA ALA A 173 2.42 -21.21 3.18
C ALA A 173 1.83 -22.57 3.61
N PRO A 174 2.31 -23.72 3.10
CA PRO A 174 1.74 -25.02 3.38
C PRO A 174 1.69 -25.34 4.90
N GLY A 175 0.53 -25.78 5.39
CA GLY A 175 0.31 -26.12 6.81
C GLY A 175 0.12 -24.93 7.75
N LEU A 176 0.24 -23.67 7.27
CA LEU A 176 0.12 -22.48 8.10
C LEU A 176 -1.28 -22.36 8.73
N VAL A 177 -2.33 -22.52 7.93
CA VAL A 177 -3.72 -22.41 8.43
C VAL A 177 -3.99 -23.47 9.50
N GLU A 178 -3.56 -24.72 9.30
CA GLU A 178 -3.70 -25.81 10.29
C GLU A 178 -2.91 -25.50 11.57
N LYS A 179 -1.69 -24.96 11.46
CA LYS A 179 -0.87 -24.53 12.60
C LYS A 179 -1.59 -23.44 13.41
N LEU A 180 -2.19 -22.48 12.75
CA LEU A 180 -2.97 -21.41 13.38
C LEU A 180 -4.25 -21.93 14.04
N GLU A 181 -4.94 -22.89 13.42
CA GLU A 181 -6.14 -23.54 13.99
C GLU A 181 -5.82 -24.40 15.21
N THR A 182 -4.68 -25.09 15.19
CA THR A 182 -4.21 -25.93 16.31
C THR A 182 -3.77 -25.07 17.51
N GLY A 183 -3.16 -23.93 17.24
CA GLY A 183 -2.67 -22.97 18.21
C GLY A 183 -1.17 -22.75 18.14
N THR A 184 -0.77 -21.50 17.92
CA THR A 184 0.63 -21.06 17.89
C THR A 184 0.73 -19.61 18.34
N ARG A 185 1.95 -19.15 18.62
CA ARG A 185 2.22 -17.71 18.81
C ARG A 185 2.55 -17.06 17.48
N VAL A 186 1.98 -15.90 17.24
CA VAL A 186 2.09 -15.13 16.00
C VAL A 186 2.57 -13.72 16.29
N ALA A 187 3.60 -13.27 15.59
CA ALA A 187 4.02 -11.88 15.54
C ALA A 187 3.47 -11.23 14.25
N ASP A 188 2.87 -10.06 14.38
CA ASP A 188 2.49 -9.19 13.26
C ASP A 188 3.37 -7.93 13.37
N VAL A 189 4.36 -7.81 12.49
CA VAL A 189 5.41 -6.79 12.57
C VAL A 189 5.06 -5.62 11.66
N ALA A 190 5.13 -4.40 12.19
CA ALA A 190 4.57 -3.19 11.59
C ALA A 190 3.06 -3.32 11.37
N CYS A 191 2.35 -3.68 12.43
CA CYS A 191 0.92 -4.01 12.39
C CYS A 191 -0.01 -2.79 12.22
N GLY A 192 0.51 -1.57 12.26
CA GLY A 192 -0.26 -0.34 12.19
C GLY A 192 -1.37 -0.28 13.23
N SER A 193 -2.58 0.04 12.79
CA SER A 193 -3.81 0.09 13.63
C SER A 193 -4.38 -1.29 13.99
N GLY A 194 -3.65 -2.38 13.69
CA GLY A 194 -3.95 -3.74 14.13
C GLY A 194 -5.04 -4.49 13.33
N ASN A 195 -5.47 -4.00 12.18
CA ASN A 195 -6.55 -4.61 11.41
C ASN A 195 -6.24 -6.06 11.01
N GLY A 196 -5.03 -6.35 10.50
CA GLY A 196 -4.59 -7.69 10.16
C GLY A 196 -4.55 -8.60 11.39
N THR A 197 -3.87 -8.14 12.44
CA THR A 197 -3.74 -8.86 13.73
C THR A 197 -5.10 -9.20 14.32
N LEU A 198 -6.02 -8.25 14.39
CA LEU A 198 -7.37 -8.44 14.94
C LEU A 198 -8.21 -9.42 14.10
N THR A 199 -8.09 -9.35 12.78
CA THR A 199 -8.77 -10.28 11.86
C THR A 199 -8.28 -11.70 12.08
N MET A 200 -6.96 -11.89 12.18
CA MET A 200 -6.34 -13.18 12.49
C MET A 200 -6.74 -13.70 13.88
N ALA A 201 -6.72 -12.84 14.89
CA ALA A 201 -7.08 -13.21 16.26
C ALA A 201 -8.54 -13.67 16.39
N ARG A 202 -9.46 -13.02 15.67
CA ARG A 202 -10.87 -13.46 15.63
C ARG A 202 -11.04 -14.80 14.92
N ARG A 203 -10.27 -15.02 13.85
CA ARG A 203 -10.39 -16.26 13.05
C ARG A 203 -9.73 -17.46 13.72
N PHE A 204 -8.66 -17.25 14.52
CA PHE A 204 -7.86 -18.32 15.11
C PHE A 204 -7.81 -18.20 16.64
N PRO A 205 -8.90 -18.53 17.35
CA PRO A 205 -8.99 -18.34 18.79
C PRO A 205 -8.03 -19.22 19.63
N ASN A 206 -7.46 -20.27 19.06
CA ASN A 206 -6.48 -21.13 19.72
C ASN A 206 -5.05 -20.55 19.62
N SER A 207 -4.79 -19.64 18.72
CA SER A 207 -3.51 -18.96 18.56
C SER A 207 -3.46 -17.66 19.32
N THR A 208 -2.27 -17.20 19.69
CA THR A 208 -2.05 -15.92 20.36
C THR A 208 -1.27 -14.98 19.45
N PHE A 209 -1.65 -13.71 19.45
CA PHE A 209 -1.13 -12.71 18.53
C PHE A 209 -0.50 -11.55 19.28
N VAL A 210 0.66 -11.11 18.80
CA VAL A 210 1.31 -9.88 19.25
C VAL A 210 1.55 -8.99 18.03
N GLY A 211 0.91 -7.83 17.98
CA GLY A 211 1.17 -6.80 16.97
C GLY A 211 2.22 -5.82 17.48
N TYR A 212 3.24 -5.57 16.68
CA TYR A 212 4.32 -4.63 16.94
C TYR A 212 4.29 -3.48 15.94
N ASP A 213 4.36 -2.25 16.41
CA ASP A 213 4.54 -1.08 15.57
C ASP A 213 5.29 0.02 16.34
N GLN A 214 6.05 0.86 15.65
CA GLN A 214 6.73 2.00 16.29
C GLN A 214 5.80 3.20 16.46
N ASP A 215 4.68 3.27 15.71
CA ASP A 215 3.71 4.36 15.78
C ASP A 215 2.80 4.19 17.01
N THR A 216 3.07 5.00 18.04
CA THR A 216 2.30 4.98 19.28
C THR A 216 0.81 5.29 19.07
N ALA A 217 0.47 6.14 18.10
CA ALA A 217 -0.92 6.50 17.82
C ALA A 217 -1.65 5.33 17.13
N ALA A 218 -1.01 4.65 16.19
CA ALA A 218 -1.54 3.45 15.56
C ALA A 218 -1.78 2.33 16.58
N ILE A 219 -0.82 2.07 17.48
CA ILE A 219 -0.97 1.09 18.58
C ILE A 219 -2.10 1.47 19.54
N ALA A 220 -2.27 2.75 19.86
CA ALA A 220 -3.39 3.18 20.71
C ALA A 220 -4.75 2.87 20.05
N VAL A 221 -4.86 3.06 18.73
CA VAL A 221 -6.05 2.68 17.96
C VAL A 221 -6.22 1.16 17.99
N ALA A 222 -5.17 0.37 17.72
CA ALA A 222 -5.21 -1.09 17.77
C ALA A 222 -5.71 -1.60 19.14
N CYS A 223 -5.15 -1.08 20.23
CA CYS A 223 -5.57 -1.41 21.60
C CYS A 223 -7.05 -1.10 21.85
N SER A 224 -7.58 0.00 21.30
CA SER A 224 -8.99 0.38 21.46
C SER A 224 -9.96 -0.58 20.77
N ARG A 225 -9.48 -1.36 19.79
CA ARG A 225 -10.25 -2.31 18.96
C ARG A 225 -10.24 -3.75 19.48
N VAL A 226 -9.52 -4.04 20.59
CA VAL A 226 -9.33 -5.40 21.16
C VAL A 226 -10.61 -5.97 21.78
N GLU A 227 -11.67 -5.18 21.93
CA GLU A 227 -12.90 -5.55 22.65
C GLU A 227 -13.38 -6.98 22.34
N GLY A 228 -13.52 -7.78 23.40
CA GLY A 228 -13.99 -9.18 23.33
C GLY A 228 -12.93 -10.21 22.94
N LEU A 229 -11.69 -9.81 22.64
CA LEU A 229 -10.58 -10.72 22.34
C LEU A 229 -9.66 -10.88 23.55
N THR A 230 -9.23 -12.12 23.82
CA THR A 230 -8.30 -12.45 24.92
C THR A 230 -6.96 -13.00 24.42
N ASN A 231 -6.83 -13.17 23.12
CA ASN A 231 -5.70 -13.82 22.46
C ASN A 231 -4.86 -12.84 21.63
N VAL A 232 -4.97 -11.53 21.85
CA VAL A 232 -4.21 -10.50 21.13
C VAL A 232 -3.70 -9.43 22.06
N THR A 233 -2.47 -8.97 21.84
CA THR A 233 -1.84 -7.80 22.47
C THR A 233 -1.14 -6.96 21.43
N PHE A 234 -0.94 -5.67 21.73
CA PHE A 234 -0.22 -4.74 20.88
C PHE A 234 0.86 -4.03 21.69
N GLU A 235 2.04 -3.87 21.10
CA GLU A 235 3.22 -3.30 21.74
C GLU A 235 3.87 -2.24 20.83
N VAL A 236 4.23 -1.09 21.41
CA VAL A 236 5.05 -0.10 20.73
C VAL A 236 6.50 -0.60 20.73
N ALA A 237 7.04 -0.92 19.57
CA ALA A 237 8.38 -1.45 19.43
C ALA A 237 9.03 -1.09 18.10
N ASP A 238 10.36 -0.92 18.12
CA ASP A 238 11.18 -0.84 16.92
C ASP A 238 11.41 -2.25 16.37
N ALA A 239 10.92 -2.48 15.15
CA ALA A 239 11.00 -3.78 14.47
C ALA A 239 12.45 -4.29 14.29
N ALA A 240 13.45 -3.40 14.26
CA ALA A 240 14.86 -3.77 14.15
C ALA A 240 15.46 -4.36 15.43
N THR A 241 14.76 -4.25 16.57
CA THR A 241 15.29 -4.65 17.90
C THR A 241 14.33 -5.56 18.68
N LEU A 242 13.41 -6.24 18.00
CA LEU A 242 12.46 -7.14 18.65
C LEU A 242 13.17 -8.26 19.41
N THR A 243 12.68 -8.52 20.59
CA THR A 243 13.09 -9.67 21.42
C THR A 243 11.86 -10.34 21.99
N SER A 244 11.95 -11.64 22.27
CA SER A 244 10.86 -12.36 22.89
C SER A 244 11.40 -13.49 23.76
N ASP A 245 10.89 -13.59 25.00
CA ASP A 245 11.22 -14.72 25.91
C ASP A 245 10.63 -16.05 25.45
N GLN A 246 9.59 -15.98 24.61
CA GLN A 246 8.94 -17.16 24.04
C GLN A 246 8.91 -17.00 22.52
N PRO A 247 9.46 -17.97 21.77
CA PRO A 247 9.53 -17.85 20.32
C PRO A 247 8.14 -17.89 19.69
N PHE A 248 8.05 -17.29 18.51
CA PHE A 248 6.86 -17.29 17.68
C PHE A 248 6.94 -18.42 16.65
N GLY A 249 5.82 -19.11 16.44
CA GLY A 249 5.73 -20.11 15.39
C GLY A 249 5.58 -19.48 13.99
N THR A 250 5.06 -18.26 13.93
CA THR A 250 4.84 -17.54 12.67
C THR A 250 5.02 -16.05 12.87
N ALA A 251 5.59 -15.37 11.88
CA ALA A 251 5.60 -13.92 11.77
C ALA A 251 4.96 -13.49 10.44
N PHE A 252 4.23 -12.40 10.49
CA PHE A 252 3.71 -11.69 9.33
C PHE A 252 4.33 -10.30 9.27
N VAL A 253 4.53 -9.81 8.05
CA VAL A 253 4.85 -8.41 7.76
C VAL A 253 4.22 -8.04 6.42
N PHE A 254 3.44 -6.97 6.41
CA PHE A 254 2.66 -6.56 5.24
C PHE A 254 3.06 -5.16 4.81
N ASN A 255 3.65 -5.02 3.63
CA ASN A 255 4.02 -3.76 2.99
C ASN A 255 4.78 -2.80 3.92
N ALA A 256 5.81 -3.29 4.61
CA ALA A 256 6.53 -2.51 5.59
C ALA A 256 8.05 -2.60 5.53
N ILE A 257 8.65 -3.63 4.93
CA ILE A 257 10.11 -3.80 4.91
C ILE A 257 10.77 -2.75 4.00
N HIS A 258 10.11 -2.41 2.90
CA HIS A 258 10.65 -1.48 1.90
C HIS A 258 10.77 -0.04 2.40
N ASP A 259 10.08 0.35 3.45
CA ASP A 259 10.16 1.69 4.04
C ASP A 259 10.96 1.76 5.36
N GLN A 260 11.40 0.59 5.86
CA GLN A 260 12.23 0.56 7.07
C GLN A 260 13.57 1.26 6.87
N ALA A 261 14.02 1.95 7.91
CA ALA A 261 15.36 2.53 7.92
C ALA A 261 16.46 1.45 7.90
N ARG A 262 16.23 0.33 8.60
CA ARG A 262 17.19 -0.75 8.80
C ARG A 262 16.60 -2.12 8.42
N PRO A 263 16.28 -2.34 7.13
CA PRO A 263 15.50 -3.51 6.68
C PRO A 263 16.20 -4.86 7.00
N LEU A 264 17.51 -4.94 6.87
CA LEU A 264 18.27 -6.15 7.23
C LEU A 264 18.19 -6.46 8.73
N GLU A 265 18.27 -5.43 9.59
CA GLU A 265 18.16 -5.60 11.03
C GLU A 265 16.74 -6.01 11.41
N VAL A 266 15.71 -5.45 10.75
CA VAL A 266 14.31 -5.85 10.93
C VAL A 266 14.11 -7.33 10.59
N LEU A 267 14.56 -7.76 9.41
CA LEU A 267 14.44 -9.18 9.00
C LEU A 267 15.22 -10.11 9.93
N SER A 268 16.43 -9.69 10.37
CA SER A 268 17.24 -10.45 11.33
C SER A 268 16.56 -10.55 12.69
N SER A 269 15.93 -9.48 13.13
CA SER A 269 15.16 -9.41 14.38
C SER A 269 13.94 -10.35 14.31
N ILE A 270 13.15 -10.27 13.23
CA ILE A 270 12.02 -11.20 12.99
C ILE A 270 12.50 -12.66 13.04
N ARG A 271 13.61 -12.99 12.34
CA ARG A 271 14.16 -14.35 12.39
C ARG A 271 14.55 -14.76 13.81
N SER A 272 15.10 -13.85 14.59
CA SER A 272 15.57 -14.16 15.96
C SER A 272 14.43 -14.55 16.91
N ILE A 273 13.26 -13.95 16.75
CA ILE A 273 12.08 -14.22 17.57
C ILE A 273 11.27 -15.43 17.10
N LEU A 274 11.49 -15.93 15.88
CA LEU A 274 10.86 -17.16 15.40
C LEU A 274 11.47 -18.39 16.05
N GLU A 275 10.69 -19.45 16.26
CA GLU A 275 11.19 -20.77 16.60
C GLU A 275 11.97 -21.40 15.43
N PRO A 276 12.88 -22.36 15.65
CA PRO A 276 13.47 -23.14 14.56
C PRO A 276 12.38 -23.80 13.71
N GLY A 277 12.40 -23.58 12.39
CA GLY A 277 11.32 -23.98 11.48
C GLY A 277 10.11 -23.04 11.47
N GLY A 278 10.12 -21.95 12.24
CA GLY A 278 9.06 -20.94 12.24
C GLY A 278 8.94 -20.25 10.89
N THR A 279 7.73 -19.89 10.51
CA THR A 279 7.38 -19.33 9.20
C THR A 279 7.39 -17.80 9.22
N LEU A 280 7.99 -17.17 8.22
CA LEU A 280 7.75 -15.78 7.84
C LEU A 280 6.89 -15.75 6.58
N LEU A 281 5.80 -15.01 6.61
CA LEU A 281 5.03 -14.59 5.43
C LEU A 281 5.13 -13.08 5.31
N MET A 282 5.71 -12.62 4.22
CA MET A 282 5.97 -11.22 3.91
C MET A 282 5.23 -10.84 2.62
N ASP A 283 4.47 -9.75 2.64
CA ASP A 283 3.79 -9.17 1.50
C ASP A 283 4.48 -7.85 1.13
N GLU A 284 5.00 -7.73 -0.10
CA GLU A 284 5.79 -6.59 -0.53
C GLU A 284 5.56 -6.24 -2.01
N PRO A 285 5.81 -4.99 -2.43
CA PRO A 285 5.67 -4.57 -3.81
C PRO A 285 6.46 -5.44 -4.79
N ARG A 286 5.77 -5.87 -5.87
CA ARG A 286 6.33 -6.72 -6.91
C ARG A 286 6.82 -5.90 -8.11
N ILE A 287 8.11 -5.64 -8.13
CA ILE A 287 8.81 -4.99 -9.23
C ILE A 287 10.21 -5.60 -9.35
N SER A 288 10.85 -5.50 -10.51
CA SER A 288 12.27 -5.88 -10.63
C SER A 288 13.15 -4.83 -9.94
N SER A 289 14.26 -5.26 -9.31
CA SER A 289 15.29 -4.34 -8.82
C SER A 289 16.09 -3.68 -9.97
N HIS A 290 15.89 -4.13 -11.20
CA HIS A 290 16.56 -3.62 -12.40
C HIS A 290 15.57 -2.79 -13.21
N LEU A 291 15.92 -1.52 -13.43
CA LEU A 291 15.04 -0.56 -14.12
C LEU A 291 14.63 -1.03 -15.53
N GLU A 292 15.57 -1.64 -16.24
CA GLU A 292 15.37 -2.13 -17.61
C GLU A 292 14.24 -3.16 -17.72
N ASP A 293 14.02 -3.98 -16.70
CA ASP A 293 12.96 -4.97 -16.64
C ASP A 293 11.58 -4.34 -16.36
N ASN A 294 11.56 -3.13 -15.84
CA ASN A 294 10.35 -2.39 -15.49
C ASN A 294 9.88 -1.45 -16.61
N ILE A 295 10.72 -1.22 -17.64
CA ILE A 295 10.33 -0.39 -18.78
C ILE A 295 9.21 -1.11 -19.55
N GLY A 296 8.07 -0.42 -19.69
CA GLY A 296 6.86 -0.99 -20.31
C GLY A 296 5.93 -1.72 -19.35
N ASN A 297 6.31 -1.92 -18.10
CA ASN A 297 5.40 -2.40 -17.05
C ASN A 297 4.40 -1.29 -16.68
N PRO A 298 3.08 -1.49 -16.86
CA PRO A 298 2.09 -0.43 -16.63
C PRO A 298 1.97 0.01 -15.16
N VAL A 299 2.38 -0.83 -14.21
CA VAL A 299 2.32 -0.54 -12.77
C VAL A 299 3.57 0.23 -12.29
N ALA A 300 4.71 0.05 -12.94
CA ALA A 300 5.98 0.61 -12.52
C ALA A 300 5.99 2.13 -12.32
N PRO A 301 5.37 2.96 -13.19
CA PRO A 301 5.33 4.40 -12.96
C PRO A 301 4.65 4.79 -11.65
N MET A 302 3.56 4.11 -11.27
CA MET A 302 2.87 4.34 -9.99
C MET A 302 3.76 3.90 -8.81
N THR A 303 4.35 2.72 -8.89
CA THR A 303 5.24 2.17 -7.85
C THR A 303 6.42 3.11 -7.58
N TYR A 304 7.15 3.55 -8.61
CA TYR A 304 8.26 4.50 -8.44
C TYR A 304 7.80 5.87 -7.93
N SER A 305 6.59 6.33 -8.32
CA SER A 305 6.06 7.61 -7.86
C SER A 305 5.69 7.55 -6.38
N ILE A 306 5.03 6.49 -5.91
CA ILE A 306 4.73 6.26 -4.49
C ILE A 306 6.05 6.15 -3.71
N SER A 307 7.01 5.38 -4.22
CA SER A 307 8.34 5.26 -3.61
C SER A 307 8.99 6.62 -3.37
N LEU A 308 9.07 7.46 -4.40
CA LEU A 308 9.69 8.78 -4.32
C LEU A 308 8.95 9.75 -3.40
N LEU A 309 7.61 9.72 -3.41
CA LEU A 309 6.80 10.67 -2.66
C LEU A 309 6.52 10.25 -1.21
N HIS A 310 6.79 8.99 -0.83
CA HIS A 310 6.46 8.48 0.49
C HIS A 310 7.51 7.50 1.05
N CYS A 311 7.59 6.26 0.56
CA CYS A 311 8.31 5.19 1.25
C CYS A 311 9.82 5.44 1.34
N MET A 312 10.47 5.82 0.24
CA MET A 312 11.90 6.11 0.23
C MET A 312 12.26 7.32 1.13
N PRO A 313 11.56 8.49 1.04
CA PRO A 313 11.82 9.61 1.92
C PRO A 313 11.57 9.33 3.40
N VAL A 314 10.59 8.47 3.75
CA VAL A 314 10.36 8.06 5.14
C VAL A 314 11.58 7.33 5.70
N SER A 315 12.08 6.34 5.01
CA SER A 315 13.31 5.64 5.37
C SER A 315 14.51 6.58 5.50
N LEU A 316 14.70 7.48 4.52
CA LEU A 316 15.81 8.44 4.51
C LEU A 316 15.71 9.49 5.62
N ALA A 317 14.52 9.83 6.10
CA ALA A 317 14.34 10.75 7.23
C ALA A 317 14.97 10.21 8.53
N GLU A 318 15.01 8.90 8.68
CA GLU A 318 15.66 8.20 9.80
C GLU A 318 17.13 7.83 9.51
N GLY A 319 17.73 8.36 8.43
CA GLY A 319 19.08 8.00 8.00
C GLY A 319 19.19 6.57 7.46
N GLY A 320 18.08 6.03 6.99
CA GLY A 320 17.92 4.64 6.59
C GLY A 320 18.38 4.32 5.18
N ALA A 321 18.12 3.09 4.75
CA ALA A 321 18.54 2.52 3.47
C ALA A 321 17.84 3.15 2.25
N GLY A 322 16.66 3.75 2.42
CA GLY A 322 15.90 4.39 1.35
C GLY A 322 15.48 3.45 0.24
N LEU A 323 15.09 2.22 0.55
CA LEU A 323 14.70 1.22 -0.45
C LEU A 323 13.47 1.68 -1.25
N GLY A 324 12.39 2.04 -0.54
CA GLY A 324 11.11 2.40 -1.14
C GLY A 324 10.43 1.26 -1.88
N THR A 325 9.22 1.46 -2.36
CA THR A 325 8.45 0.45 -3.11
C THR A 325 9.14 -0.03 -4.41
N GLY A 326 10.12 0.72 -4.89
CA GLY A 326 10.92 0.36 -6.06
C GLY A 326 12.09 -0.59 -5.80
N TRP A 327 12.27 -1.12 -4.58
CA TRP A 327 13.42 -1.95 -4.18
C TRP A 327 13.57 -3.27 -4.93
N GLY A 328 12.43 -3.89 -5.27
CA GLY A 328 12.35 -5.04 -6.15
C GLY A 328 12.63 -6.40 -5.52
N GLU A 329 12.14 -7.43 -6.22
CA GLU A 329 12.19 -8.82 -5.75
C GLU A 329 13.60 -9.32 -5.48
N GLN A 330 14.58 -8.98 -6.32
CA GLN A 330 15.97 -9.46 -6.17
C GLN A 330 16.63 -8.92 -4.89
N VAL A 331 16.38 -7.67 -4.54
CA VAL A 331 16.86 -7.07 -3.29
C VAL A 331 16.15 -7.68 -2.09
N ALA A 332 14.83 -7.93 -2.20
CA ALA A 332 14.06 -8.60 -1.15
C ALA A 332 14.62 -9.99 -0.83
N LEU A 333 14.87 -10.80 -1.87
CA LEU A 333 15.47 -12.14 -1.75
C LEU A 333 16.88 -12.10 -1.14
N ALA A 334 17.70 -11.14 -1.56
CA ALA A 334 19.06 -10.95 -1.01
C ALA A 334 19.00 -10.62 0.50
N LEU A 335 18.13 -9.68 0.91
CA LEU A 335 18.00 -9.29 2.32
C LEU A 335 17.45 -10.45 3.19
N LEU A 336 16.52 -11.24 2.69
CA LEU A 336 16.04 -12.45 3.40
C LEU A 336 17.17 -13.46 3.58
N SER A 337 17.98 -13.68 2.55
CA SER A 337 19.17 -14.55 2.62
C SER A 337 20.20 -14.01 3.60
N ASP A 338 20.52 -12.72 3.55
CA ASP A 338 21.50 -12.07 4.43
C ASP A 338 21.04 -12.06 5.90
N ALA A 339 19.72 -11.94 6.13
CA ALA A 339 19.11 -12.13 7.45
C ALA A 339 19.18 -13.58 7.96
N GLY A 340 19.56 -14.55 7.09
CA GLY A 340 19.74 -15.95 7.43
C GLY A 340 18.45 -16.77 7.45
N PHE A 341 17.46 -16.38 6.68
CA PHE A 341 16.30 -17.22 6.39
C PHE A 341 16.66 -18.38 5.45
N GLY A 342 15.82 -19.43 5.42
CA GLY A 342 15.92 -20.55 4.50
C GLY A 342 15.52 -20.18 3.06
N PRO A 343 15.32 -21.19 2.20
CA PRO A 343 14.77 -20.96 0.86
C PRO A 343 13.49 -20.14 0.90
N VAL A 344 13.33 -19.25 -0.07
CA VAL A 344 12.17 -18.36 -0.19
C VAL A 344 11.31 -18.81 -1.37
N GLU A 345 10.03 -19.03 -1.13
CA GLU A 345 9.03 -19.18 -2.18
C GLU A 345 8.36 -17.83 -2.43
N VAL A 346 8.29 -17.43 -3.71
CA VAL A 346 7.66 -16.18 -4.13
C VAL A 346 6.40 -16.51 -4.91
N HIS A 347 5.29 -15.94 -4.49
CA HIS A 347 3.98 -16.16 -5.08
C HIS A 347 3.37 -14.83 -5.52
N ASP A 348 2.49 -14.86 -6.52
CA ASP A 348 1.64 -13.73 -6.87
C ASP A 348 0.72 -13.41 -5.68
N ALA A 349 0.60 -12.15 -5.30
CA ALA A 349 -0.35 -11.76 -4.28
C ALA A 349 -1.80 -11.89 -4.82
N PRO A 350 -2.67 -12.68 -4.17
CA PRO A 350 -4.04 -12.85 -4.63
C PRO A 350 -4.80 -11.51 -4.63
N GLY A 351 -5.35 -11.15 -5.80
CA GLY A 351 -6.09 -9.90 -5.98
C GLY A 351 -5.22 -8.65 -6.12
N ASP A 352 -3.89 -8.75 -5.98
CA ASP A 352 -2.97 -7.62 -6.10
C ASP A 352 -1.81 -7.90 -7.05
N PRO A 353 -1.90 -7.48 -8.32
CA PRO A 353 -0.80 -7.67 -9.27
C PRO A 353 0.43 -6.78 -8.97
N GLY A 354 0.29 -5.82 -8.05
CA GLY A 354 1.37 -4.91 -7.63
C GLY A 354 2.25 -5.48 -6.52
N ASN A 355 1.83 -6.60 -5.87
CA ASN A 355 2.55 -7.20 -4.75
C ASN A 355 2.93 -8.67 -5.01
N ALA A 356 3.84 -9.17 -4.20
CA ALA A 356 4.22 -10.58 -4.12
C ALA A 356 4.25 -11.04 -2.66
N ILE A 357 3.90 -12.30 -2.46
CA ILE A 357 3.99 -12.96 -1.16
C ILE A 357 5.26 -13.80 -1.11
N PHE A 358 6.13 -13.48 -0.16
CA PHE A 358 7.35 -14.21 0.13
C PHE A 358 7.11 -15.13 1.33
N VAL A 359 7.27 -16.41 1.14
CA VAL A 359 7.16 -17.42 2.20
C VAL A 359 8.54 -18.03 2.46
N THR A 360 8.97 -17.97 3.70
CA THR A 360 10.26 -18.57 4.11
C THR A 360 10.21 -19.03 5.56
N HIS A 361 11.28 -19.70 5.99
CA HIS A 361 11.34 -20.28 7.33
C HIS A 361 12.68 -19.94 8.00
N ARG A 362 12.66 -19.77 9.33
CA ARG A 362 13.90 -19.86 10.10
C ARG A 362 14.46 -21.27 9.97
N PRO A 363 15.73 -21.47 9.56
CA PRO A 363 16.33 -22.79 9.49
C PRO A 363 16.21 -23.55 10.81
N SER A 364 15.99 -24.85 10.73
CA SER A 364 16.02 -25.73 11.90
C SER A 364 17.46 -25.89 12.40
N ASP A 365 17.65 -25.94 13.72
CA ASP A 365 18.99 -26.08 14.34
C ASP A 365 19.70 -27.42 14.00
N HIS A 366 19.07 -28.28 13.17
CA HIS A 366 19.58 -29.58 12.78
C HIS A 366 20.26 -29.65 11.41
N GLY A 367 20.83 -28.52 10.89
CA GLY A 367 21.48 -28.43 9.58
C GLY A 367 23.00 -28.23 9.59
N ALA A 368 23.67 -28.25 10.74
CA ALA A 368 25.12 -28.13 10.83
C ALA A 368 25.76 -29.48 11.27
N GLY A 369 25.51 -30.53 10.48
CA GLY A 369 26.07 -31.83 10.75
C GLY A 369 26.29 -32.64 9.47
N CYS A 370 27.43 -32.43 8.82
CA CYS A 370 28.42 -33.30 8.22
C CYS A 370 29.27 -32.58 7.20
#